data_84229665a0469706291ee53490a54aeb
#
_entry.id   84229665a0469706291ee53490a54aeb
#
_cell.length_a   1.000
_cell.length_b   1.000
_cell.length_c   1.000
_cell.angle_alpha   90.00
_cell.angle_beta   90.00
_cell.angle_gamma   90.00
#
_symmetry.space_group_name_H-M   'P 1'
#
loop_
_entity.id
_entity.type
_entity.pdbx_description
1 polymer ?
#
loop_
_entity_poly.entity_id
_entity_poly.type
_entity_poly.pdbx_seq_one_letter_code
_entity_poly.pdbx_strand_id
1 'polypeptide(L)'
;MEGIKVGNKKSKYPIIQGGMGVGVSMHNLAGNVSKEGGIGIISTADIGYQEADFNKNPLKANLRAIGNEIKKAREIAGEDKIIGVNIMVALKDYAEIVKECVKQKIDLIISGAGIPKELPEYVNGSTTKIAPIVSSLRCCKLIVKHWIKKYNYVPDMIVIEGPEAGGHLGFKREELEEDAKPKLENITKEVVDYINDVEKETGKDIPVIAAGGIWDSTDIKKFLSLGASGVQMATRFVATNECDASIEFKKAYVNAKAEDIKIINSPVGMPGRAICNNFIKRVEKEKCKIDKCYNCIKTCNVIDSPYCITKALINSVKGKTDDGLIFCGSNISRIKEIVSVKDLMKELVCEL
;
A
#
# COMPACT_ATOMS: atom_id res chain seq x y z
N MET A 1 9.38 22.56 -6.43
CA MET A 1 8.82 21.20 -6.50
C MET A 1 7.31 21.27 -6.49
N GLU A 2 6.66 20.44 -7.29
CA GLU A 2 5.21 20.46 -7.42
C GLU A 2 4.58 19.26 -6.70
N GLY A 3 3.52 19.51 -5.91
CA GLY A 3 2.80 18.43 -5.21
C GLY A 3 1.86 17.66 -6.15
N ILE A 4 1.35 16.53 -5.70
CA ILE A 4 0.47 15.63 -6.46
C ILE A 4 -0.97 16.16 -6.39
N LYS A 5 -1.62 16.27 -7.54
CA LYS A 5 -3.03 16.66 -7.65
C LYS A 5 -3.95 15.44 -7.53
N VAL A 6 -4.97 15.55 -6.70
CA VAL A 6 -6.04 14.55 -6.53
C VAL A 6 -7.38 15.26 -6.53
N GLY A 7 -8.09 15.20 -7.63
CA GLY A 7 -9.33 15.97 -7.83
C GLY A 7 -9.07 17.47 -7.80
N ASN A 8 -9.72 18.17 -6.86
CA ASN A 8 -9.55 19.60 -6.64
C ASN A 8 -8.51 19.94 -5.55
N LYS A 9 -7.92 18.94 -4.90
CA LYS A 9 -6.89 19.10 -3.87
C LYS A 9 -5.50 18.88 -4.44
N LYS A 10 -4.46 19.41 -3.77
CA LYS A 10 -3.07 19.21 -4.12
C LYS A 10 -2.24 19.03 -2.85
N SER A 11 -1.37 18.01 -2.81
CA SER A 11 -0.41 17.86 -1.72
C SER A 11 0.66 18.95 -1.80
N LYS A 12 1.36 19.19 -0.68
CA LYS A 12 2.50 20.11 -0.68
C LYS A 12 3.73 19.46 -1.33
N TYR A 13 3.94 18.17 -1.06
CA TYR A 13 5.09 17.41 -1.52
C TYR A 13 4.66 16.22 -2.41
N PRO A 14 5.51 15.78 -3.34
CA PRO A 14 5.21 14.66 -4.24
C PRO A 14 5.43 13.30 -3.55
N ILE A 15 4.98 13.15 -2.32
CA ILE A 15 5.20 11.97 -1.48
C ILE A 15 3.85 11.40 -1.03
N ILE A 16 3.64 10.12 -1.32
CA ILE A 16 2.54 9.30 -0.82
C ILE A 16 3.11 8.33 0.21
N GLN A 17 2.54 8.26 1.41
CA GLN A 17 2.80 7.15 2.32
C GLN A 17 1.93 5.98 1.88
N GLY A 18 2.53 4.87 1.48
CA GLY A 18 1.82 3.67 1.02
C GLY A 18 1.01 3.00 2.12
N GLY A 19 -0.18 2.51 1.78
CA GLY A 19 -1.04 1.79 2.71
C GLY A 19 -0.45 0.46 3.15
N MET A 20 -0.39 0.21 4.45
CA MET A 20 0.20 -0.98 5.06
C MET A 20 -0.80 -1.63 6.03
N GLY A 21 -1.26 -2.84 5.70
CA GLY A 21 -2.17 -3.64 6.54
C GLY A 21 -1.41 -4.80 7.23
N VAL A 22 -1.96 -5.35 8.27
CA VAL A 22 -3.17 -4.96 9.02
C VAL A 22 -2.76 -3.98 10.12
N GLY A 23 -3.47 -2.85 10.26
CA GLY A 23 -3.30 -1.97 11.42
C GLY A 23 -1.95 -1.21 11.50
N VAL A 24 -1.12 -1.20 10.44
CA VAL A 24 0.16 -0.49 10.41
C VAL A 24 -0.04 0.97 9.98
N SER A 25 -0.83 1.21 8.93
CA SER A 25 -1.23 2.56 8.55
C SER A 25 -2.74 2.75 8.74
N MET A 26 -3.11 3.39 9.84
CA MET A 26 -4.46 3.79 10.19
C MET A 26 -4.55 5.32 10.26
N HIS A 27 -5.48 5.84 11.06
CA HIS A 27 -5.74 7.29 11.12
C HIS A 27 -4.54 8.11 11.58
N ASN A 28 -3.76 7.60 12.54
CA ASN A 28 -2.70 8.39 13.15
C ASN A 28 -1.55 8.60 12.16
N LEU A 29 -1.05 7.53 11.52
CA LEU A 29 -0.01 7.67 10.51
C LEU A 29 -0.50 8.48 9.30
N ALA A 30 -1.62 8.08 8.70
CA ALA A 30 -2.12 8.72 7.48
C ALA A 30 -2.47 10.20 7.71
N GLY A 31 -3.11 10.52 8.84
CA GLY A 31 -3.45 11.88 9.21
C GLY A 31 -2.22 12.78 9.37
N ASN A 32 -1.19 12.29 10.08
CA ASN A 32 0.04 13.07 10.29
C ASN A 32 0.85 13.25 9.00
N VAL A 33 0.94 12.23 8.12
CA VAL A 33 1.59 12.41 6.81
C VAL A 33 0.89 13.48 5.97
N SER A 34 -0.43 13.48 5.95
CA SER A 34 -1.18 14.50 5.21
C SER A 34 -1.05 15.88 5.83
N LYS A 35 -1.03 15.98 7.17
CA LYS A 35 -0.76 17.21 7.90
C LYS A 35 0.61 17.80 7.54
N GLU A 36 1.64 16.98 7.43
CA GLU A 36 3.00 17.38 7.06
C GLU A 36 3.19 17.60 5.55
N GLY A 37 2.10 17.50 4.75
CA GLY A 37 2.10 17.91 3.34
C GLY A 37 2.30 16.78 2.32
N GLY A 38 2.39 15.54 2.74
CA GLY A 38 2.30 14.36 1.87
C GLY A 38 0.85 13.96 1.60
N ILE A 39 0.65 12.73 1.10
CA ILE A 39 -0.64 12.06 1.00
C ILE A 39 -0.61 10.83 1.90
N GLY A 40 -1.42 10.82 2.95
CA GLY A 40 -1.53 9.69 3.87
C GLY A 40 -2.56 8.67 3.39
N ILE A 41 -2.19 7.39 3.45
CA ILE A 41 -3.03 6.28 2.98
C ILE A 41 -3.34 5.32 4.12
N ILE A 42 -4.62 5.15 4.40
CA ILE A 42 -5.13 4.14 5.35
C ILE A 42 -5.22 2.79 4.64
N SER A 43 -4.74 1.71 5.25
CA SER A 43 -4.96 0.35 4.75
C SER A 43 -6.29 -0.21 5.25
N THR A 44 -7.13 -0.69 4.32
CA THR A 44 -8.44 -1.25 4.67
C THR A 44 -8.41 -2.74 5.02
N ALA A 45 -7.26 -3.42 4.83
CA ALA A 45 -7.14 -4.86 5.09
C ALA A 45 -7.38 -5.15 6.58
N ASP A 46 -8.48 -5.87 6.87
CA ASP A 46 -8.91 -6.23 8.23
C ASP A 46 -8.86 -5.06 9.23
N ILE A 47 -9.18 -3.85 8.76
CA ILE A 47 -9.08 -2.58 9.50
C ILE A 47 -9.86 -2.60 10.81
N GLY A 48 -10.94 -3.38 10.87
CA GLY A 48 -11.78 -3.56 12.06
C GLY A 48 -11.25 -4.57 13.10
N TYR A 49 -10.00 -5.02 12.98
CA TYR A 49 -9.44 -6.08 13.83
C TYR A 49 -9.46 -5.80 15.34
N GLN A 50 -9.62 -4.55 15.74
CA GLN A 50 -9.76 -4.13 17.14
C GLN A 50 -11.21 -4.04 17.61
N GLU A 51 -12.19 -4.11 16.70
CA GLU A 51 -13.60 -4.04 17.03
C GLU A 51 -14.05 -5.30 17.79
N ALA A 52 -14.88 -5.14 18.81
CA ALA A 52 -15.30 -6.22 19.70
C ALA A 52 -15.99 -7.40 18.99
N ASP A 53 -16.69 -7.10 17.90
CA ASP A 53 -17.41 -8.08 17.08
C ASP A 53 -16.63 -8.57 15.84
N PHE A 54 -15.37 -8.14 15.64
CA PHE A 54 -14.56 -8.55 14.48
C PHE A 54 -14.47 -10.08 14.35
N ASN A 55 -14.31 -10.76 15.46
CA ASN A 55 -14.25 -12.21 15.48
C ASN A 55 -15.56 -12.91 15.07
N LYS A 56 -16.70 -12.24 15.16
CA LYS A 56 -18.03 -12.80 14.82
C LYS A 56 -18.47 -12.35 13.42
N ASN A 57 -18.20 -11.11 13.06
CA ASN A 57 -18.59 -10.51 11.80
C ASN A 57 -17.51 -9.56 11.27
N PRO A 58 -16.42 -10.11 10.66
CA PRO A 58 -15.30 -9.29 10.18
C PRO A 58 -15.73 -8.18 9.20
N LEU A 59 -16.61 -8.47 8.24
CA LEU A 59 -17.07 -7.48 7.27
C LEU A 59 -17.73 -6.28 7.95
N LYS A 60 -18.70 -6.51 8.83
CA LYS A 60 -19.42 -5.43 9.53
C LYS A 60 -18.47 -4.59 10.39
N ALA A 61 -17.52 -5.23 11.06
CA ALA A 61 -16.49 -4.57 11.86
C ALA A 61 -15.58 -3.71 10.95
N ASN A 62 -15.15 -4.24 9.81
CA ASN A 62 -14.32 -3.50 8.84
C ASN A 62 -15.03 -2.29 8.27
N LEU A 63 -16.28 -2.42 7.83
CA LEU A 63 -17.04 -1.30 7.26
C LEU A 63 -17.24 -0.17 8.29
N ARG A 64 -17.52 -0.52 9.55
CA ARG A 64 -17.64 0.48 10.63
C ARG A 64 -16.29 1.16 10.92
N ALA A 65 -15.22 0.39 11.00
CA ALA A 65 -13.89 0.90 11.26
C ALA A 65 -13.39 1.82 10.14
N ILE A 66 -13.68 1.55 8.87
CA ILE A 66 -13.35 2.43 7.72
C ILE A 66 -13.87 3.85 7.98
N GLY A 67 -15.15 4.01 8.31
CA GLY A 67 -15.73 5.32 8.58
C GLY A 67 -15.06 6.04 9.76
N ASN A 68 -14.81 5.32 10.84
CA ASN A 68 -14.16 5.86 12.04
C ASN A 68 -12.72 6.30 11.75
N GLU A 69 -11.96 5.48 11.02
CA GLU A 69 -10.55 5.77 10.72
C GLU A 69 -10.39 6.95 9.75
N ILE A 70 -11.23 7.03 8.71
CA ILE A 70 -11.24 8.17 7.79
C ILE A 70 -11.57 9.47 8.53
N LYS A 71 -12.59 9.45 9.40
CA LYS A 71 -12.97 10.64 10.20
C LYS A 71 -11.80 11.10 11.08
N LYS A 72 -11.19 10.21 11.87
CA LYS A 72 -10.06 10.55 12.74
C LYS A 72 -8.85 11.06 11.95
N ALA A 73 -8.55 10.46 10.78
CA ALA A 73 -7.46 10.93 9.93
C ALA A 73 -7.69 12.35 9.44
N ARG A 74 -8.93 12.72 9.07
CA ARG A 74 -9.28 14.09 8.67
C ARG A 74 -9.19 15.07 9.85
N GLU A 75 -9.59 14.67 11.05
CA GLU A 75 -9.45 15.49 12.28
C GLU A 75 -7.98 15.84 12.56
N ILE A 76 -7.04 14.92 12.28
CA ILE A 76 -5.59 15.14 12.42
C ILE A 76 -5.03 16.01 11.29
N ALA A 77 -5.39 15.67 10.03
CA ALA A 77 -4.81 16.29 8.84
C ALA A 77 -5.36 17.69 8.56
N GLY A 78 -6.64 17.91 8.79
CA GLY A 78 -7.43 19.05 8.30
C GLY A 78 -8.21 18.69 7.04
N GLU A 79 -9.36 19.35 6.84
CA GLU A 79 -10.33 19.04 5.76
C GLU A 79 -9.81 19.32 4.34
N ASP A 80 -8.87 20.23 4.17
CA ASP A 80 -8.25 20.61 2.90
C ASP A 80 -7.17 19.62 2.45
N LYS A 81 -6.76 18.71 3.33
CA LYS A 81 -5.71 17.72 3.04
C LYS A 81 -6.27 16.48 2.33
N ILE A 82 -5.39 15.77 1.67
CA ILE A 82 -5.72 14.54 0.92
C ILE A 82 -5.54 13.34 1.84
N ILE A 83 -6.61 12.59 2.06
CA ILE A 83 -6.57 11.27 2.71
C ILE A 83 -7.00 10.23 1.69
N GLY A 84 -6.19 9.20 1.52
CA GLY A 84 -6.54 8.06 0.67
C GLY A 84 -6.66 6.75 1.45
N VAL A 85 -7.11 5.73 0.74
CA VAL A 85 -7.14 4.35 1.22
C VAL A 85 -6.45 3.41 0.25
N ASN A 86 -5.84 2.34 0.76
CA ASN A 86 -5.37 1.21 -0.03
C ASN A 86 -6.35 0.04 0.12
N ILE A 87 -6.78 -0.53 -1.00
CA ILE A 87 -7.74 -1.66 -1.03
C ILE A 87 -7.18 -2.77 -1.93
N MET A 88 -6.95 -3.95 -1.35
CA MET A 88 -6.47 -5.11 -2.10
C MET A 88 -7.61 -5.77 -2.88
N VAL A 89 -7.44 -5.96 -4.19
CA VAL A 89 -8.41 -6.67 -5.06
C VAL A 89 -8.65 -8.11 -4.59
N ALA A 90 -7.64 -8.72 -3.99
CA ALA A 90 -7.70 -10.08 -3.45
C ALA A 90 -8.66 -10.25 -2.28
N LEU A 91 -9.09 -9.16 -1.62
CA LEU A 91 -10.06 -9.23 -0.51
C LEU A 91 -11.41 -9.76 -1.02
N LYS A 92 -12.05 -10.62 -0.25
CA LYS A 92 -13.34 -11.21 -0.60
C LYS A 92 -14.43 -10.14 -0.71
N ASP A 93 -14.46 -9.20 0.22
CA ASP A 93 -15.47 -8.15 0.33
C ASP A 93 -14.99 -6.83 -0.32
N TYR A 94 -14.22 -6.94 -1.43
CA TYR A 94 -13.62 -5.80 -2.13
C TYR A 94 -14.63 -4.73 -2.51
N ALA A 95 -15.73 -5.12 -3.12
CA ALA A 95 -16.76 -4.18 -3.61
C ALA A 95 -17.42 -3.42 -2.46
N GLU A 96 -17.75 -4.11 -1.36
CA GLU A 96 -18.39 -3.54 -0.17
C GLU A 96 -17.45 -2.53 0.51
N ILE A 97 -16.15 -2.87 0.60
CA ILE A 97 -15.12 -1.99 1.15
C ILE A 97 -14.96 -0.73 0.30
N VAL A 98 -14.89 -0.88 -1.04
CA VAL A 98 -14.82 0.29 -1.97
C VAL A 98 -16.04 1.18 -1.79
N LYS A 99 -17.25 0.62 -1.80
CA LYS A 99 -18.51 1.38 -1.63
C LYS A 99 -18.57 2.11 -0.30
N GLU A 100 -18.10 1.49 0.79
CA GLU A 100 -18.05 2.18 2.09
C GLU A 100 -17.06 3.35 2.06
N CYS A 101 -15.86 3.18 1.47
CA CYS A 101 -14.89 4.27 1.33
C CYS A 101 -15.46 5.44 0.49
N VAL A 102 -16.18 5.14 -0.60
CA VAL A 102 -16.88 6.14 -1.42
C VAL A 102 -17.97 6.87 -0.63
N LYS A 103 -18.77 6.15 0.15
CA LYS A 103 -19.79 6.73 1.04
C LYS A 103 -19.17 7.68 2.07
N GLN A 104 -17.97 7.38 2.55
CA GLN A 104 -17.19 8.24 3.46
C GLN A 104 -16.48 9.39 2.72
N LYS A 105 -16.72 9.57 1.41
CA LYS A 105 -16.16 10.64 0.57
C LYS A 105 -14.64 10.68 0.61
N ILE A 106 -13.99 9.51 0.57
CA ILE A 106 -12.53 9.42 0.53
C ILE A 106 -11.98 10.13 -0.72
N ASP A 107 -10.84 10.80 -0.61
CA ASP A 107 -10.27 11.56 -1.73
C ASP A 107 -9.67 10.63 -2.80
N LEU A 108 -8.98 9.55 -2.37
CA LEU A 108 -8.23 8.66 -3.26
C LEU A 108 -8.35 7.19 -2.83
N ILE A 109 -8.61 6.29 -3.78
CA ILE A 109 -8.48 4.85 -3.61
C ILE A 109 -7.32 4.35 -4.46
N ILE A 110 -6.28 3.80 -3.82
CA ILE A 110 -5.19 3.08 -4.49
C ILE A 110 -5.50 1.58 -4.39
N SER A 111 -5.52 0.86 -5.51
CA SER A 111 -5.93 -0.54 -5.53
C SER A 111 -4.94 -1.42 -6.28
N GLY A 112 -4.53 -2.51 -5.61
CA GLY A 112 -3.54 -3.49 -6.08
C GLY A 112 -3.78 -4.88 -5.53
N ALA A 113 -2.75 -5.72 -5.51
CA ALA A 113 -2.85 -7.15 -5.18
C ALA A 113 -3.93 -7.86 -6.04
N GLY A 114 -3.83 -7.65 -7.33
CA GLY A 114 -4.74 -8.04 -8.39
C GLY A 114 -5.10 -6.85 -9.29
N ILE A 115 -5.79 -7.11 -10.39
CA ILE A 115 -6.17 -6.08 -11.38
C ILE A 115 -7.57 -5.55 -11.03
N PRO A 116 -7.72 -4.25 -10.66
CA PRO A 116 -8.99 -3.67 -10.20
C PRO A 116 -9.93 -3.33 -11.38
N LYS A 117 -10.36 -4.35 -12.13
CA LYS A 117 -11.11 -4.17 -13.39
C LYS A 117 -12.42 -3.41 -13.21
N GLU A 118 -13.15 -3.68 -12.12
CA GLU A 118 -14.48 -3.13 -11.84
C GLU A 118 -14.44 -1.85 -10.99
N LEU A 119 -13.27 -1.37 -10.57
CA LEU A 119 -13.16 -0.23 -9.67
C LEU A 119 -13.88 1.04 -10.16
N PRO A 120 -13.82 1.42 -11.47
CA PRO A 120 -14.57 2.57 -11.98
C PRO A 120 -16.08 2.48 -11.79
N GLU A 121 -16.65 1.26 -11.82
CA GLU A 121 -18.09 1.04 -11.62
C GLU A 121 -18.51 1.43 -10.19
N TYR A 122 -17.67 1.08 -9.20
CA TYR A 122 -17.98 1.33 -7.78
C TYR A 122 -17.84 2.80 -7.36
N VAL A 123 -17.05 3.60 -8.10
CA VAL A 123 -16.88 5.03 -7.83
C VAL A 123 -17.72 5.93 -8.70
N ASN A 124 -18.52 5.36 -9.60
CA ASN A 124 -19.34 6.12 -10.53
C ASN A 124 -20.27 7.11 -9.82
N GLY A 125 -20.31 8.36 -10.29
CA GLY A 125 -21.10 9.43 -9.69
C GLY A 125 -20.52 10.02 -8.39
N SER A 126 -19.33 9.59 -7.95
CA SER A 126 -18.64 10.15 -6.77
C SER A 126 -17.51 11.12 -7.15
N THR A 127 -16.98 11.82 -6.15
CA THR A 127 -15.78 12.67 -6.30
C THR A 127 -14.49 11.92 -6.03
N THR A 128 -14.56 10.69 -5.54
CA THR A 128 -13.42 9.84 -5.20
C THR A 128 -12.57 9.55 -6.41
N LYS A 129 -11.26 9.75 -6.31
CA LYS A 129 -10.27 9.45 -7.35
C LYS A 129 -9.73 8.05 -7.19
N ILE A 130 -9.36 7.40 -8.30
CA ILE A 130 -8.90 6.02 -8.29
C ILE A 130 -7.57 5.83 -9.02
N ALA A 131 -6.69 5.04 -8.41
CA ALA A 131 -5.36 4.71 -8.91
C ALA A 131 -5.11 3.20 -8.86
N PRO A 132 -4.93 2.53 -10.01
CA PRO A 132 -4.49 1.14 -10.03
C PRO A 132 -2.99 1.05 -9.72
N ILE A 133 -2.58 -0.03 -9.03
CA ILE A 133 -1.18 -0.40 -8.89
C ILE A 133 -0.80 -1.33 -10.04
N VAL A 134 0.31 -1.05 -10.71
CA VAL A 134 0.85 -1.84 -11.82
C VAL A 134 2.32 -2.17 -11.58
N SER A 135 2.79 -3.34 -12.04
CA SER A 135 4.19 -3.77 -11.92
C SER A 135 4.94 -3.77 -13.26
N SER A 136 4.27 -3.40 -14.35
CA SER A 136 4.85 -3.40 -15.69
C SER A 136 4.05 -2.55 -16.66
N LEU A 137 4.67 -2.14 -17.78
CA LEU A 137 3.98 -1.48 -18.89
C LEU A 137 2.81 -2.33 -19.42
N ARG A 138 2.98 -3.67 -19.50
CA ARG A 138 1.92 -4.58 -19.96
C ARG A 138 0.69 -4.49 -19.06
N CYS A 139 0.88 -4.50 -17.74
CA CYS A 139 -0.20 -4.38 -16.77
C CYS A 139 -0.88 -3.01 -16.87
N CYS A 140 -0.09 -1.93 -17.01
CA CYS A 140 -0.59 -0.58 -17.19
C CYS A 140 -1.47 -0.47 -18.44
N LYS A 141 -0.97 -0.90 -19.61
CA LYS A 141 -1.74 -0.90 -20.86
C LYS A 141 -3.04 -1.70 -20.76
N LEU A 142 -3.01 -2.84 -20.08
CA LEU A 142 -4.20 -3.68 -19.90
C LEU A 142 -5.29 -2.96 -19.12
N ILE A 143 -4.95 -2.38 -17.97
CA ILE A 143 -5.94 -1.76 -17.08
C ILE A 143 -6.46 -0.44 -17.65
N VAL A 144 -5.59 0.41 -18.20
CA VAL A 144 -5.97 1.70 -18.81
C VAL A 144 -6.93 1.47 -19.98
N LYS A 145 -6.57 0.58 -20.92
CA LYS A 145 -7.45 0.24 -22.07
C LYS A 145 -8.77 -0.36 -21.61
N HIS A 146 -8.75 -1.23 -20.58
CA HIS A 146 -9.97 -1.82 -20.05
C HIS A 146 -10.91 -0.78 -19.46
N TRP A 147 -10.40 0.14 -18.62
CA TRP A 147 -11.20 1.18 -17.99
C TRP A 147 -11.78 2.16 -19.02
N ILE A 148 -10.97 2.61 -19.99
CA ILE A 148 -11.43 3.50 -21.06
C ILE A 148 -12.51 2.80 -21.89
N LYS A 149 -12.26 1.58 -22.37
CA LYS A 149 -13.18 0.86 -23.27
C LYS A 149 -14.51 0.50 -22.60
N LYS A 150 -14.45 -0.02 -21.35
CA LYS A 150 -15.66 -0.55 -20.68
C LYS A 150 -16.45 0.50 -19.93
N TYR A 151 -15.76 1.45 -19.31
CA TYR A 151 -16.40 2.41 -18.41
C TYR A 151 -16.30 3.87 -18.89
N ASN A 152 -15.66 4.13 -20.03
CA ASN A 152 -15.30 5.48 -20.46
C ASN A 152 -14.57 6.26 -19.35
N TYR A 153 -13.69 5.59 -18.63
CA TYR A 153 -13.00 6.13 -17.45
C TYR A 153 -11.49 6.12 -17.67
N VAL A 154 -10.90 7.31 -17.67
CA VAL A 154 -9.44 7.49 -17.68
C VAL A 154 -8.94 7.46 -16.23
N PRO A 155 -7.93 6.68 -15.86
CA PRO A 155 -7.38 6.67 -14.50
C PRO A 155 -7.06 8.06 -13.98
N ASP A 156 -7.26 8.29 -12.68
CA ASP A 156 -6.91 9.58 -12.05
C ASP A 156 -5.42 9.64 -11.65
N MET A 157 -4.76 8.49 -11.60
CA MET A 157 -3.35 8.32 -11.24
C MET A 157 -2.93 6.88 -11.57
N ILE A 158 -1.64 6.63 -11.79
CA ILE A 158 -1.06 5.28 -11.86
C ILE A 158 0.01 5.15 -10.77
N VAL A 159 0.00 4.06 -10.00
CA VAL A 159 1.09 3.70 -9.08
C VAL A 159 1.88 2.54 -9.66
N ILE A 160 3.19 2.72 -9.85
CA ILE A 160 4.10 1.67 -10.32
C ILE A 160 4.76 1.05 -9.09
N GLU A 161 4.51 -0.23 -8.85
CA GLU A 161 5.17 -0.98 -7.79
C GLU A 161 6.33 -1.80 -8.34
N GLY A 162 7.55 -1.43 -7.95
CA GLY A 162 8.78 -2.11 -8.34
C GLY A 162 9.10 -3.33 -7.50
N PRO A 163 10.10 -4.12 -7.92
CA PRO A 163 10.46 -5.38 -7.28
C PRO A 163 11.07 -5.22 -5.88
N GLU A 164 11.49 -4.03 -5.49
CA GLU A 164 12.06 -3.71 -4.17
C GLU A 164 11.00 -3.33 -3.12
N ALA A 165 9.72 -3.35 -3.51
CA ALA A 165 8.63 -3.07 -2.58
C ALA A 165 8.51 -4.11 -1.47
N GLY A 166 7.81 -3.76 -0.40
CA GLY A 166 7.44 -4.66 0.69
C GLY A 166 6.04 -5.24 0.52
N GLY A 167 5.73 -6.28 1.26
CA GLY A 167 4.43 -6.93 1.16
C GLY A 167 4.31 -7.82 -0.08
N HIS A 168 3.09 -7.93 -0.62
CA HIS A 168 2.82 -8.74 -1.79
C HIS A 168 3.35 -8.09 -3.07
N LEU A 169 4.07 -8.84 -3.89
CA LEU A 169 4.76 -8.35 -5.07
C LEU A 169 4.06 -8.81 -6.34
N GLY A 170 3.86 -7.90 -7.27
CA GLY A 170 3.23 -8.13 -8.57
C GLY A 170 4.16 -8.77 -9.62
N PHE A 171 5.12 -9.59 -9.17
CA PHE A 171 6.14 -10.26 -9.96
C PHE A 171 6.08 -11.77 -9.73
N LYS A 172 6.62 -12.57 -10.65
CA LYS A 172 6.89 -13.98 -10.39
C LYS A 172 8.10 -14.10 -9.46
N ARG A 173 8.21 -15.23 -8.74
CA ARG A 173 9.31 -15.44 -7.81
C ARG A 173 10.67 -15.39 -8.49
N GLU A 174 10.77 -15.98 -9.68
CA GLU A 174 11.99 -16.01 -10.49
C GLU A 174 12.43 -14.61 -10.95
N GLU A 175 11.47 -13.71 -11.16
CA GLU A 175 11.73 -12.31 -11.52
C GLU A 175 12.23 -11.45 -10.33
N LEU A 176 12.21 -12.00 -9.11
CA LEU A 176 12.68 -11.33 -7.90
C LEU A 176 14.12 -11.76 -7.50
N GLU A 177 14.70 -12.70 -8.21
CA GLU A 177 16.11 -13.07 -8.06
C GLU A 177 17.01 -11.95 -8.59
N GLU A 178 18.21 -11.79 -7.97
CA GLU A 178 19.04 -10.61 -8.19
C GLU A 178 19.38 -10.36 -9.67
N ASP A 179 19.72 -11.42 -10.40
CA ASP A 179 20.13 -11.34 -11.81
C ASP A 179 18.94 -11.13 -12.79
N ALA A 180 17.72 -11.46 -12.38
CA ALA A 180 16.51 -11.39 -13.22
C ALA A 180 15.62 -10.19 -12.86
N LYS A 181 15.94 -9.47 -11.80
CA LYS A 181 15.10 -8.44 -11.20
C LYS A 181 14.97 -7.22 -12.13
N PRO A 182 13.74 -6.86 -12.55
CA PRO A 182 13.55 -5.64 -13.34
C PRO A 182 13.90 -4.39 -12.53
N LYS A 183 14.40 -3.36 -13.21
CA LYS A 183 14.70 -2.07 -12.57
C LYS A 183 13.46 -1.18 -12.57
N LEU A 184 13.12 -0.62 -11.41
CA LEU A 184 11.99 0.30 -11.29
C LEU A 184 12.13 1.51 -12.22
N GLU A 185 13.35 1.98 -12.45
CA GLU A 185 13.66 3.08 -13.36
C GLU A 185 13.16 2.82 -14.78
N ASN A 186 13.43 1.61 -15.29
CA ASN A 186 13.01 1.22 -16.65
C ASN A 186 11.49 1.12 -16.74
N ILE A 187 10.85 0.47 -15.75
CA ILE A 187 9.39 0.37 -15.70
C ILE A 187 8.76 1.77 -15.62
N THR A 188 9.34 2.66 -14.81
CA THR A 188 8.84 4.03 -14.65
C THR A 188 8.89 4.78 -15.98
N LYS A 189 10.03 4.75 -16.67
CA LYS A 189 10.18 5.41 -17.96
C LYS A 189 9.19 4.89 -19.00
N GLU A 190 9.09 3.58 -19.16
CA GLU A 190 8.15 2.94 -20.09
C GLU A 190 6.69 3.33 -19.81
N VAL A 191 6.30 3.36 -18.54
CA VAL A 191 4.92 3.70 -18.15
C VAL A 191 4.67 5.19 -18.32
N VAL A 192 5.62 6.07 -17.96
CA VAL A 192 5.51 7.52 -18.18
C VAL A 192 5.35 7.83 -19.67
N ASP A 193 6.19 7.24 -20.53
CA ASP A 193 6.10 7.45 -21.99
C ASP A 193 4.72 7.04 -22.52
N TYR A 194 4.21 5.89 -22.09
CA TYR A 194 2.86 5.43 -22.46
C TYR A 194 1.74 6.33 -21.92
N ILE A 195 1.84 6.79 -20.69
CA ILE A 195 0.80 7.65 -20.08
C ILE A 195 0.79 9.02 -20.75
N ASN A 196 1.95 9.59 -21.13
CA ASN A 196 2.03 10.82 -21.90
C ASN A 196 1.26 10.74 -23.23
N ASP A 197 1.25 9.56 -23.89
CA ASP A 197 0.46 9.37 -25.11
C ASP A 197 -1.04 9.28 -24.78
N VAL A 198 -1.43 8.58 -23.69
CA VAL A 198 -2.83 8.52 -23.23
C VAL A 198 -3.35 9.91 -22.86
N GLU A 199 -2.53 10.75 -22.21
CA GLU A 199 -2.89 12.15 -21.87
C GLU A 199 -3.14 13.00 -23.10
N LYS A 200 -2.29 12.88 -24.15
CA LYS A 200 -2.50 13.56 -25.43
C LYS A 200 -3.81 13.13 -26.11
N GLU A 201 -4.13 11.84 -26.07
CA GLU A 201 -5.35 11.29 -26.67
C GLU A 201 -6.62 11.69 -25.90
N THR A 202 -6.55 11.75 -24.56
CA THR A 202 -7.72 11.95 -23.70
C THR A 202 -7.90 13.37 -23.19
N GLY A 203 -6.84 14.20 -23.24
CA GLY A 203 -6.82 15.54 -22.65
C GLY A 203 -6.86 15.56 -21.12
N LYS A 204 -6.62 14.40 -20.45
CA LYS A 204 -6.66 14.25 -18.99
C LYS A 204 -5.27 14.00 -18.43
N ASP A 205 -4.88 14.81 -17.46
CA ASP A 205 -3.65 14.64 -16.67
C ASP A 205 -3.72 13.38 -15.78
N ILE A 206 -2.70 12.52 -15.83
CA ILE A 206 -2.63 11.22 -15.14
C ILE A 206 -1.30 11.12 -14.39
N PRO A 207 -1.20 11.61 -13.16
CA PRO A 207 0.02 11.50 -12.37
C PRO A 207 0.54 10.05 -12.28
N VAL A 208 1.82 9.86 -12.58
CA VAL A 208 2.51 8.57 -12.42
C VAL A 208 3.37 8.59 -11.17
N ILE A 209 3.17 7.63 -10.29
CA ILE A 209 3.81 7.52 -8.98
C ILE A 209 4.72 6.29 -8.96
N ALA A 210 6.01 6.48 -8.70
CA ALA A 210 6.96 5.37 -8.54
C ALA A 210 6.97 4.86 -7.09
N ALA A 211 7.01 3.53 -6.89
CA ALA A 211 7.03 2.90 -5.57
C ALA A 211 7.95 1.67 -5.52
N GLY A 212 8.57 1.43 -4.37
CA GLY A 212 9.44 0.28 -4.11
C GLY A 212 10.93 0.62 -4.19
N GLY A 213 11.62 0.46 -3.06
CA GLY A 213 13.06 0.72 -2.96
C GLY A 213 13.46 2.19 -2.78
N ILE A 214 12.54 3.13 -2.86
CA ILE A 214 12.79 4.56 -2.71
C ILE A 214 13.04 4.89 -1.24
N TRP A 215 14.13 5.60 -0.96
CA TRP A 215 14.60 5.79 0.41
C TRP A 215 14.73 7.25 0.86
N ASP A 216 15.35 8.11 0.06
CA ASP A 216 15.73 9.47 0.43
C ASP A 216 15.42 10.49 -0.68
N SER A 217 15.81 11.74 -0.46
CA SER A 217 15.61 12.86 -1.41
C SER A 217 16.29 12.61 -2.77
N THR A 218 17.43 11.92 -2.78
CA THR A 218 18.15 11.57 -4.01
C THR A 218 17.36 10.61 -4.88
N ASP A 219 16.79 9.56 -4.23
CA ASP A 219 15.90 8.63 -4.92
C ASP A 219 14.65 9.34 -5.45
N ILE A 220 14.04 10.22 -4.64
CA ILE A 220 12.87 10.99 -5.06
C ILE A 220 13.21 11.83 -6.30
N LYS A 221 14.30 12.61 -6.26
CA LYS A 221 14.77 13.39 -7.42
C LYS A 221 14.96 12.54 -8.66
N LYS A 222 15.58 11.37 -8.50
CA LYS A 222 15.80 10.43 -9.60
C LYS A 222 14.50 10.05 -10.30
N PHE A 223 13.46 9.66 -9.57
CA PHE A 223 12.18 9.28 -10.19
C PHE A 223 11.42 10.47 -10.76
N LEU A 224 11.49 11.65 -10.14
CA LEU A 224 10.94 12.87 -10.71
C LEU A 224 11.63 13.24 -12.03
N SER A 225 12.95 13.06 -12.13
CA SER A 225 13.71 13.30 -13.37
C SER A 225 13.39 12.31 -14.50
N LEU A 226 12.86 11.13 -14.17
CA LEU A 226 12.34 10.14 -15.12
C LEU A 226 10.90 10.43 -15.57
N GLY A 227 10.31 11.54 -15.11
CA GLY A 227 8.95 11.96 -15.47
C GLY A 227 7.86 11.49 -14.51
N ALA A 228 8.19 10.83 -13.40
CA ALA A 228 7.19 10.54 -12.36
C ALA A 228 6.69 11.83 -11.72
N SER A 229 5.40 11.91 -11.42
CA SER A 229 4.76 13.03 -10.72
C SER A 229 4.99 13.01 -9.22
N GLY A 230 5.47 11.87 -8.70
CA GLY A 230 5.73 11.67 -7.28
C GLY A 230 6.18 10.26 -6.98
N VAL A 231 6.37 9.98 -5.69
CA VAL A 231 6.79 8.68 -5.18
C VAL A 231 5.85 8.16 -4.10
N GLN A 232 5.75 6.82 -3.97
CA GLN A 232 5.09 6.18 -2.85
C GLN A 232 6.14 5.41 -2.02
N MET A 233 6.16 5.68 -0.72
CA MET A 233 7.10 5.10 0.24
C MET A 233 6.33 4.48 1.42
N ALA A 234 6.81 3.35 1.93
CA ALA A 234 6.16 2.65 3.04
C ALA A 234 7.12 2.37 4.21
N THR A 235 8.21 1.66 3.96
CA THR A 235 9.11 1.10 4.97
C THR A 235 9.60 2.14 5.97
N ARG A 236 9.99 3.33 5.53
CA ARG A 236 10.44 4.42 6.42
C ARG A 236 9.33 4.91 7.36
N PHE A 237 8.09 4.96 6.88
CA PHE A 237 6.95 5.42 7.67
C PHE A 237 6.53 4.44 8.77
N VAL A 238 6.92 3.16 8.69
CA VAL A 238 6.69 2.19 9.77
C VAL A 238 7.52 2.55 11.01
N ALA A 239 8.76 3.00 10.83
CA ALA A 239 9.63 3.42 11.93
C ALA A 239 9.36 4.88 12.32
N THR A 240 8.09 5.23 12.51
CA THR A 240 7.69 6.55 13.01
C THR A 240 6.86 6.44 14.28
N ASN A 241 6.89 7.50 15.10
CA ASN A 241 6.09 7.57 16.32
C ASN A 241 4.60 7.40 16.02
N GLU A 242 4.15 7.97 14.90
CA GLU A 242 2.75 8.03 14.47
C GLU A 242 2.26 6.76 13.75
N CYS A 243 3.17 5.85 13.37
CA CYS A 243 2.74 4.52 12.88
C CYS A 243 1.85 3.83 13.91
N ASP A 244 0.71 3.29 13.46
CA ASP A 244 -0.33 2.75 14.34
C ASP A 244 -0.02 1.34 14.90
N ALA A 245 1.07 0.71 14.43
CA ALA A 245 1.54 -0.57 14.94
C ALA A 245 2.17 -0.44 16.34
N SER A 246 2.21 -1.54 17.07
CA SER A 246 2.86 -1.60 18.40
C SER A 246 4.35 -1.23 18.34
N ILE A 247 4.90 -0.86 19.49
CA ILE A 247 6.33 -0.52 19.57
C ILE A 247 7.24 -1.72 19.25
N GLU A 248 6.80 -2.95 19.55
CA GLU A 248 7.52 -4.18 19.23
C GLU A 248 7.62 -4.40 17.72
N PHE A 249 6.54 -4.08 16.98
CA PHE A 249 6.55 -4.12 15.52
C PHE A 249 7.54 -3.12 14.95
N LYS A 250 7.55 -1.88 15.43
CA LYS A 250 8.51 -0.84 15.00
C LYS A 250 9.95 -1.23 15.34
N LYS A 251 10.20 -1.81 16.52
CA LYS A 251 11.52 -2.32 16.93
C LYS A 251 11.98 -3.48 16.04
N ALA A 252 11.07 -4.33 15.54
CA ALA A 252 11.43 -5.37 14.57
C ALA A 252 12.01 -4.78 13.27
N TYR A 253 11.53 -3.61 12.84
CA TYR A 253 12.09 -2.87 11.71
C TYR A 253 13.46 -2.28 12.01
N VAL A 254 13.65 -1.66 13.18
CA VAL A 254 14.94 -1.06 13.59
C VAL A 254 16.04 -2.12 13.76
N ASN A 255 15.67 -3.31 14.24
CA ASN A 255 16.60 -4.40 14.50
C ASN A 255 16.87 -5.29 13.28
N ALA A 256 16.09 -5.16 12.20
CA ALA A 256 16.22 -6.02 11.02
C ALA A 256 17.54 -5.76 10.27
N LYS A 257 18.19 -6.83 9.88
CA LYS A 257 19.41 -6.81 9.06
C LYS A 257 19.09 -7.21 7.62
N ALA A 258 20.02 -7.00 6.70
CA ALA A 258 19.83 -7.36 5.29
C ALA A 258 19.59 -8.87 5.09
N GLU A 259 20.28 -9.70 5.88
CA GLU A 259 20.13 -11.16 5.86
C GLU A 259 18.78 -11.67 6.39
N ASP A 260 18.04 -10.82 7.12
CA ASP A 260 16.70 -11.17 7.63
C ASP A 260 15.61 -11.00 6.57
N ILE A 261 15.90 -10.38 5.42
CA ILE A 261 14.91 -10.13 4.38
C ILE A 261 14.72 -11.38 3.53
N LYS A 262 13.46 -11.79 3.32
CA LYS A 262 13.14 -12.99 2.55
C LYS A 262 11.92 -12.80 1.65
N ILE A 263 11.96 -13.41 0.48
CA ILE A 263 10.77 -13.60 -0.36
C ILE A 263 10.07 -14.88 0.09
N ILE A 264 8.83 -14.75 0.53
CA ILE A 264 7.98 -15.81 1.04
C ILE A 264 6.81 -16.11 0.10
N ASN A 265 6.23 -17.30 0.19
CA ASN A 265 4.96 -17.61 -0.44
C ASN A 265 3.82 -17.21 0.49
N SER A 266 2.99 -16.28 0.05
CA SER A 266 1.85 -15.80 0.83
C SER A 266 0.58 -16.62 0.53
N PRO A 267 -0.30 -16.84 1.52
CA PRO A 267 -1.63 -17.40 1.32
C PRO A 267 -2.51 -16.65 0.29
N VAL A 268 -2.14 -15.43 -0.08
CA VAL A 268 -2.79 -14.65 -1.14
C VAL A 268 -2.50 -15.21 -2.54
N GLY A 269 -1.49 -16.09 -2.65
CA GLY A 269 -1.06 -16.66 -3.94
C GLY A 269 -0.05 -15.80 -4.70
N MET A 270 0.57 -14.84 -4.02
CA MET A 270 1.62 -13.96 -4.54
C MET A 270 2.89 -14.10 -3.70
N PRO A 271 4.09 -13.91 -4.28
CA PRO A 271 5.28 -13.74 -3.46
C PRO A 271 5.18 -12.48 -2.59
N GLY A 272 5.80 -12.52 -1.42
CA GLY A 272 5.81 -11.38 -0.50
C GLY A 272 7.20 -11.17 0.11
N ARG A 273 7.62 -9.92 0.32
CA ARG A 273 8.87 -9.62 1.02
C ARG A 273 8.59 -9.34 2.48
N ALA A 274 9.27 -10.09 3.36
CA ALA A 274 9.06 -10.07 4.81
C ALA A 274 10.36 -10.25 5.58
N ILE A 275 10.32 -9.92 6.88
CA ILE A 275 11.37 -10.27 7.85
C ILE A 275 11.27 -11.76 8.16
N CYS A 276 12.36 -12.49 8.00
CA CYS A 276 12.50 -13.91 8.34
C CYS A 276 12.66 -14.12 9.87
N ASN A 277 11.57 -13.85 10.59
CA ASN A 277 11.47 -14.03 12.04
C ASN A 277 11.18 -15.51 12.41
N ASN A 278 10.97 -15.78 13.70
CA ASN A 278 10.67 -17.12 14.19
C ASN A 278 9.36 -17.69 13.59
N PHE A 279 8.37 -16.84 13.32
CA PHE A 279 7.15 -17.26 12.63
C PHE A 279 7.44 -17.79 11.24
N ILE A 280 8.18 -17.06 10.40
CA ILE A 280 8.50 -17.49 9.03
C ILE A 280 9.35 -18.77 9.04
N LYS A 281 10.36 -18.86 9.92
CA LYS A 281 11.19 -20.08 10.07
C LYS A 281 10.35 -21.31 10.46
N ARG A 282 9.28 -21.14 11.24
CA ARG A 282 8.37 -22.20 11.64
C ARG A 282 7.46 -22.63 10.49
N VAL A 283 6.80 -21.69 9.81
CA VAL A 283 5.83 -22.01 8.74
C VAL A 283 6.47 -22.58 7.47
N GLU A 284 7.78 -22.41 7.31
CA GLU A 284 8.55 -23.07 6.25
C GLU A 284 8.82 -24.56 6.54
N LYS A 285 8.83 -24.95 7.80
CA LYS A 285 9.05 -26.35 8.21
C LYS A 285 7.76 -27.13 8.32
N GLU A 286 6.70 -26.49 8.81
CA GLU A 286 5.41 -27.11 9.05
C GLU A 286 4.26 -26.13 8.89
N LYS A 287 3.07 -26.64 8.48
CA LYS A 287 1.87 -25.83 8.43
C LYS A 287 1.39 -25.46 9.84
N CYS A 288 1.06 -24.19 10.05
CA CYS A 288 0.41 -23.76 11.27
C CYS A 288 -1.07 -24.17 11.26
N LYS A 289 -1.54 -24.74 12.35
CA LYS A 289 -2.97 -25.05 12.52
C LYS A 289 -3.81 -23.78 12.40
N ILE A 290 -4.81 -23.81 11.53
CA ILE A 290 -5.76 -22.71 11.33
C ILE A 290 -7.03 -23.04 12.14
N ASP A 291 -7.12 -22.50 13.35
CA ASP A 291 -8.28 -22.75 14.23
C ASP A 291 -9.51 -21.95 13.79
N LYS A 292 -9.30 -20.87 13.04
CA LYS A 292 -10.35 -19.96 12.59
C LYS A 292 -10.03 -19.36 11.23
N CYS A 293 -11.03 -19.37 10.34
CA CYS A 293 -11.01 -18.64 9.08
C CYS A 293 -11.75 -17.31 9.21
N TYR A 294 -11.11 -16.21 8.78
CA TYR A 294 -11.70 -14.86 8.74
C TYR A 294 -12.38 -14.57 7.41
N ASN A 295 -12.28 -15.50 6.45
CA ASN A 295 -12.89 -15.35 5.12
C ASN A 295 -12.39 -14.09 4.36
N CYS A 296 -11.12 -13.73 4.55
CA CYS A 296 -10.55 -12.45 4.13
C CYS A 296 -10.15 -12.41 2.64
N ILE A 297 -9.65 -13.53 2.07
CA ILE A 297 -9.06 -13.59 0.72
C ILE A 297 -9.88 -14.51 -0.18
N LYS A 298 -10.15 -14.06 -1.43
CA LYS A 298 -10.94 -14.80 -2.43
C LYS A 298 -10.35 -16.17 -2.79
N THR A 299 -9.03 -16.22 -2.95
CA THR A 299 -8.31 -17.41 -3.44
C THR A 299 -7.78 -18.31 -2.33
N CYS A 300 -7.95 -17.93 -1.05
CA CYS A 300 -7.44 -18.71 0.06
C CYS A 300 -8.23 -20.02 0.24
N ASN A 301 -7.51 -21.14 0.13
CA ASN A 301 -8.01 -22.44 0.58
C ASN A 301 -7.43 -22.76 1.96
N VAL A 302 -8.28 -22.82 2.98
CA VAL A 302 -7.86 -23.04 4.38
C VAL A 302 -7.11 -24.35 4.56
N ILE A 303 -7.48 -25.40 3.79
CA ILE A 303 -6.86 -26.73 3.90
C ILE A 303 -5.41 -26.69 3.41
N ASP A 304 -5.15 -25.96 2.32
CA ASP A 304 -3.83 -25.92 1.69
C ASP A 304 -2.95 -24.78 2.20
N SER A 305 -3.55 -23.80 2.86
CA SER A 305 -2.85 -22.60 3.34
C SER A 305 -1.84 -22.96 4.43
N PRO A 306 -0.60 -22.46 4.36
CA PRO A 306 0.42 -22.73 5.38
C PRO A 306 0.11 -22.09 6.72
N TYR A 307 -0.67 -21.00 6.74
CA TYR A 307 -1.11 -20.25 7.92
C TYR A 307 -2.26 -19.29 7.58
N CYS A 308 -2.98 -18.83 8.59
CA CYS A 308 -3.97 -17.77 8.43
C CYS A 308 -3.28 -16.41 8.37
N ILE A 309 -3.30 -15.73 7.19
CA ILE A 309 -2.62 -14.45 7.00
C ILE A 309 -3.20 -13.35 7.89
N THR A 310 -4.52 -13.25 8.04
CA THR A 310 -5.18 -12.29 8.95
C THR A 310 -4.68 -12.45 10.37
N LYS A 311 -4.65 -13.69 10.91
CA LYS A 311 -4.15 -13.96 12.27
C LYS A 311 -2.67 -13.58 12.41
N ALA A 312 -1.84 -13.92 11.43
CA ALA A 312 -0.42 -13.62 11.44
C ALA A 312 -0.14 -12.10 11.42
N LEU A 313 -0.86 -11.34 10.60
CA LEU A 313 -0.73 -9.89 10.53
C LEU A 313 -1.27 -9.19 11.79
N ILE A 314 -2.40 -9.66 12.36
CA ILE A 314 -2.93 -9.14 13.63
C ILE A 314 -1.96 -9.44 14.79
N ASN A 315 -1.34 -10.61 14.83
CA ASN A 315 -0.36 -10.94 15.85
C ASN A 315 0.82 -9.98 15.82
N SER A 316 1.41 -9.79 14.64
CA SER A 316 2.59 -8.93 14.50
C SER A 316 2.29 -7.47 14.88
N VAL A 317 1.19 -6.89 14.39
CA VAL A 317 0.84 -5.49 14.69
C VAL A 317 0.55 -5.26 16.17
N LYS A 318 0.05 -6.29 16.89
CA LYS A 318 -0.17 -6.29 18.34
C LYS A 318 1.09 -6.60 19.17
N GLY A 319 2.27 -6.68 18.55
CA GLY A 319 3.55 -6.91 19.23
C GLY A 319 3.96 -8.36 19.40
N LYS A 320 3.14 -9.33 18.95
CA LYS A 320 3.49 -10.77 18.96
C LYS A 320 4.31 -11.10 17.71
N THR A 321 5.47 -10.49 17.57
CA THR A 321 6.30 -10.53 16.36
C THR A 321 6.83 -11.91 16.03
N ASP A 322 7.07 -12.75 17.04
CA ASP A 322 7.51 -14.16 16.86
C ASP A 322 6.38 -15.11 16.43
N ASP A 323 5.13 -14.66 16.50
CA ASP A 323 3.93 -15.40 16.08
C ASP A 323 3.19 -14.70 14.94
N GLY A 324 3.84 -13.75 14.29
CA GLY A 324 3.24 -12.90 13.27
C GLY A 324 4.10 -12.64 12.05
N LEU A 325 3.44 -12.33 10.95
CA LEU A 325 4.06 -11.96 9.69
C LEU A 325 4.37 -10.45 9.69
N ILE A 326 5.61 -10.10 9.38
CA ILE A 326 6.06 -8.70 9.25
C ILE A 326 6.55 -8.50 7.83
N PHE A 327 5.76 -7.85 6.99
CA PHE A 327 6.18 -7.44 5.66
C PHE A 327 7.14 -6.25 5.73
N CYS A 328 8.08 -6.15 4.81
CA CYS A 328 9.05 -5.06 4.75
C CYS A 328 9.55 -4.85 3.32
N GLY A 329 10.06 -3.66 2.99
CA GLY A 329 10.79 -3.41 1.76
C GLY A 329 12.26 -3.87 1.84
N SER A 330 12.95 -3.88 0.70
CA SER A 330 14.35 -4.30 0.59
C SER A 330 15.33 -3.46 1.44
N ASN A 331 15.03 -2.18 1.62
CA ASN A 331 15.89 -1.21 2.32
C ASN A 331 15.70 -1.17 3.84
N ILE A 332 14.96 -2.14 4.45
CA ILE A 332 14.63 -2.10 5.88
C ILE A 332 15.88 -2.01 6.79
N SER A 333 16.98 -2.67 6.42
CA SER A 333 18.22 -2.66 7.20
C SER A 333 18.89 -1.27 7.34
N ARG A 334 18.44 -0.29 6.55
CA ARG A 334 18.88 1.11 6.65
C ARG A 334 18.17 1.87 7.77
N ILE A 335 17.07 1.36 8.34
CA ILE A 335 16.37 1.95 9.49
C ILE A 335 17.25 1.78 10.74
N LYS A 336 17.49 2.86 11.48
CA LYS A 336 18.32 2.84 12.68
C LYS A 336 17.57 3.27 13.95
N GLU A 337 16.49 4.05 13.79
CA GLU A 337 15.73 4.61 14.89
C GLU A 337 14.28 4.87 14.50
N ILE A 338 13.46 5.15 15.50
CA ILE A 338 12.06 5.59 15.33
C ILE A 338 12.05 7.10 15.43
N VAL A 339 11.57 7.77 14.39
CA VAL A 339 11.53 9.24 14.30
C VAL A 339 10.08 9.75 14.28
N SER A 340 9.85 11.07 14.29
CA SER A 340 8.51 11.59 14.01
C SER A 340 8.24 11.64 12.50
N VAL A 341 6.96 11.56 12.09
CA VAL A 341 6.56 11.80 10.69
C VAL A 341 7.05 13.18 10.23
N LYS A 342 6.97 14.17 11.09
CA LYS A 342 7.44 15.53 10.80
C LYS A 342 8.93 15.56 10.46
N ASP A 343 9.78 14.91 11.26
CA ASP A 343 11.22 14.87 11.02
C ASP A 343 11.55 14.07 9.77
N LEU A 344 10.90 12.93 9.58
CA LEU A 344 11.04 12.12 8.36
C LEU A 344 10.66 12.94 7.10
N MET A 345 9.50 13.60 7.11
CA MET A 345 9.08 14.43 5.98
C MET A 345 10.06 15.57 5.70
N LYS A 346 10.57 16.23 6.76
CA LYS A 346 11.59 17.26 6.61
C LYS A 346 12.86 16.72 5.97
N GLU A 347 13.34 15.55 6.38
CA GLU A 347 14.51 14.88 5.79
C GLU A 347 14.27 14.56 4.31
N LEU A 348 13.13 13.95 3.99
CA LEU A 348 12.80 13.53 2.62
C LEU A 348 12.72 14.70 1.62
N VAL A 349 12.44 15.91 2.10
CA VAL A 349 12.25 17.08 1.23
C VAL A 349 13.37 18.13 1.35
N CYS A 350 14.38 17.91 2.20
CA CYS A 350 15.40 18.92 2.49
C CYS A 350 16.22 19.35 1.27
N GLU A 351 16.32 18.48 0.28
CA GLU A 351 17.08 18.73 -0.95
C GLU A 351 16.19 18.77 -2.21
N LEU A 352 14.88 18.70 -2.10
CA LEU A 352 13.96 18.65 -3.25
C LEU A 352 13.67 20.00 -3.86
#